data_e940f8aac39d32b516463dab18fb3048
#
_entry.id   e940f8aac39d32b516463dab18fb3048
#
_cell.length_a   1.000
_cell.length_b   1.000
_cell.length_c   1.000
_cell.angle_alpha   90.00
_cell.angle_beta   90.00
_cell.angle_gamma   90.00
#
_symmetry.space_group_name_H-M   'P 1'
#
loop_
_entity.id
_entity.type
_entity.pdbx_description
1 polymer ?
#
loop_
_entity_poly.entity_id
_entity_poly.type
_entity_poly.pdbx_seq_one_letter_code
_entity_poly.pdbx_strand_id
1 'polypeptide(L)'
;MFLLDTDHIGIIQTRAEPEFNRLSVRMGAHAREQFYFPIISFHEQMLGWNAYLGRARTTEGVIRAYAKFQKILADFSASQILPFDQAAGNSFDSLRSQRIRLATMDLRIAAIALSRGMIVLTRNLRDFRKVPGLQVEDWTV
;
A
#
# COMPACT_ATOMS: atom_id res chain seq x y z
N MET A 1 -15.35 -0.52 2.61
CA MET A 1 -14.11 0.27 2.76
C MET A 1 -12.95 -0.45 2.10
N PHE A 2 -12.02 0.32 1.57
CA PHE A 2 -10.97 -0.18 0.71
C PHE A 2 -9.59 0.22 1.25
N LEU A 3 -8.67 -0.74 1.28
CA LEU A 3 -7.27 -0.54 1.65
C LEU A 3 -6.42 -0.68 0.38
N LEU A 4 -5.72 0.38 0.01
CA LEU A 4 -4.89 0.39 -1.19
C LEU A 4 -3.51 -0.20 -0.89
N ASP A 5 -3.11 -1.20 -1.67
CA ASP A 5 -1.75 -1.71 -1.67
C ASP A 5 -0.79 -0.68 -2.29
N THR A 6 0.48 -0.84 -2.04
CA THR A 6 1.54 0.07 -2.49
C THR A 6 1.53 0.28 -4.00
N ASP A 7 1.19 -0.73 -4.79
CA ASP A 7 1.11 -0.62 -6.25
C ASP A 7 -0.02 0.34 -6.71
N HIS A 8 -1.20 0.26 -6.11
CA HIS A 8 -2.31 1.18 -6.40
C HIS A 8 -2.00 2.60 -5.93
N ILE A 9 -1.37 2.75 -4.76
CA ILE A 9 -0.91 4.04 -4.25
C ILE A 9 0.09 4.66 -5.25
N GLY A 10 1.04 3.87 -5.73
CA GLY A 10 2.02 4.31 -6.73
C GLY A 10 1.38 4.81 -8.02
N ILE A 11 0.31 4.16 -8.50
CA ILE A 11 -0.43 4.60 -9.67
C ILE A 11 -1.10 5.97 -9.43
N ILE A 12 -1.70 6.19 -8.26
CA ILE A 12 -2.29 7.48 -7.89
C ILE A 12 -1.21 8.57 -7.85
N GLN A 13 -0.06 8.26 -7.25
CA GLN A 13 1.04 9.22 -7.09
C GLN A 13 1.66 9.63 -8.41
N THR A 14 1.84 8.68 -9.34
CA THR A 14 2.50 8.92 -10.64
C THR A 14 1.52 9.23 -11.76
N ARG A 15 0.24 9.00 -11.55
CA ARG A 15 -0.83 9.11 -12.57
C ARG A 15 -0.51 8.28 -13.82
N ALA A 16 0.05 7.08 -13.62
CA ALA A 16 0.45 6.18 -14.71
C ALA A 16 -0.79 5.69 -15.49
N GLU A 17 -0.83 6.03 -16.77
CA GLU A 17 -1.93 5.62 -17.67
C GLU A 17 -1.60 4.30 -18.38
N PRO A 18 -2.61 3.48 -18.71
CA PRO A 18 -4.06 3.69 -18.56
C PRO A 18 -4.61 3.34 -17.17
N GLU A 19 -3.81 2.79 -16.29
CA GLU A 19 -4.23 2.27 -14.97
C GLU A 19 -4.83 3.37 -14.09
N PHE A 20 -4.25 4.57 -14.11
CA PHE A 20 -4.74 5.70 -13.31
C PHE A 20 -6.18 6.07 -13.67
N ASN A 21 -6.51 6.13 -14.97
CA ASN A 21 -7.86 6.44 -15.41
C ASN A 21 -8.86 5.37 -14.93
N ARG A 22 -8.52 4.09 -15.09
CA ARG A 22 -9.39 2.98 -14.67
C ARG A 22 -9.65 3.01 -13.16
N LEU A 23 -8.58 3.18 -12.38
CA LEU A 23 -8.64 3.28 -10.92
C LEU A 23 -9.48 4.48 -10.49
N SER A 24 -9.23 5.65 -11.08
CA SER A 24 -9.93 6.90 -10.74
C SER A 24 -11.42 6.82 -11.04
N VAL A 25 -11.81 6.24 -12.16
CA VAL A 25 -13.24 6.06 -12.52
C VAL A 25 -13.93 5.18 -11.48
N ARG A 26 -13.33 4.07 -11.09
CA ARG A 26 -13.91 3.19 -10.07
C ARG A 26 -13.97 3.84 -8.70
N MET A 27 -12.91 4.55 -8.30
CA MET A 27 -12.89 5.28 -7.04
C MET A 27 -13.94 6.39 -7.01
N GLY A 28 -14.21 7.05 -8.14
CA GLY A 28 -15.22 8.10 -8.26
C GLY A 28 -16.65 7.63 -7.98
N ALA A 29 -16.91 6.33 -8.02
CA ALA A 29 -18.22 5.76 -7.67
C ALA A 29 -18.43 5.59 -6.15
N HIS A 30 -17.43 5.92 -5.34
CA HIS A 30 -17.45 5.76 -3.88
C HIS A 30 -17.09 7.05 -3.18
N ALA A 31 -17.50 7.20 -1.92
CA ALA A 31 -17.11 8.32 -1.10
C ALA A 31 -15.61 8.26 -0.77
N ARG A 32 -14.95 9.43 -0.77
CA ARG A 32 -13.51 9.53 -0.49
C ARG A 32 -13.12 8.89 0.85
N GLU A 33 -13.98 9.00 1.83
CA GLU A 33 -13.80 8.47 3.19
C GLU A 33 -13.76 6.94 3.25
N GLN A 34 -14.06 6.26 2.16
CA GLN A 34 -13.97 4.80 2.08
C GLN A 34 -12.58 4.28 1.72
N PHE A 35 -11.64 5.17 1.36
CA PHE A 35 -10.31 4.77 0.91
C PHE A 35 -9.23 5.07 1.94
N TYR A 36 -8.37 4.08 2.19
CA TYR A 36 -7.32 4.14 3.20
C TYR A 36 -5.99 3.63 2.62
N PHE A 37 -4.89 4.20 3.12
CA PHE A 37 -3.54 3.72 2.86
C PHE A 37 -3.01 3.03 4.13
N PRO A 38 -2.42 1.84 4.05
CA PRO A 38 -1.78 1.25 5.22
C PRO A 38 -0.45 1.95 5.52
N ILE A 39 -0.13 2.11 6.80
CA ILE A 39 1.19 2.67 7.20
C ILE A 39 2.35 1.84 6.63
N ILE A 40 2.12 0.56 6.35
CA ILE A 40 3.11 -0.32 5.74
C ILE A 40 3.57 0.20 4.37
N SER A 41 2.65 0.73 3.56
CA SER A 41 2.99 1.29 2.24
C SER A 41 3.89 2.52 2.35
N PHE A 42 3.69 3.36 3.35
CA PHE A 42 4.61 4.45 3.67
C PHE A 42 6.02 3.91 3.94
N HIS A 43 6.12 2.89 4.79
CA HIS A 43 7.38 2.24 5.12
C HIS A 43 8.06 1.65 3.87
N GLU A 44 7.32 0.95 3.02
CA GLU A 44 7.87 0.39 1.78
C GLU A 44 8.45 1.45 0.86
N GLN A 45 7.73 2.56 0.64
CA GLN A 45 8.21 3.65 -0.21
C GLN A 45 9.43 4.34 0.39
N MET A 46 9.44 4.55 1.70
CA MET A 46 10.60 5.14 2.40
C MET A 46 11.82 4.23 2.30
N LEU A 47 11.66 2.90 2.46
CA LEU A 47 12.75 1.94 2.28
C LEU A 47 13.34 2.00 0.87
N GLY A 48 12.49 2.05 -0.16
CA GLY A 48 12.94 2.13 -1.54
C GLY A 48 13.79 3.38 -1.81
N TRP A 49 13.33 4.55 -1.37
CA TRP A 49 14.06 5.80 -1.58
C TRP A 49 15.24 5.95 -0.62
N ASN A 50 15.19 5.36 0.57
CA ASN A 50 16.36 5.30 1.45
C ASN A 50 17.48 4.46 0.82
N ALA A 51 17.15 3.34 0.21
CA ALA A 51 18.13 2.53 -0.54
C ALA A 51 18.71 3.30 -1.74
N TYR A 52 17.87 4.03 -2.48
CA TYR A 52 18.33 4.91 -3.56
C TYR A 52 19.32 5.97 -3.03
N LEU A 53 18.97 6.64 -1.92
CA LEU A 53 19.85 7.63 -1.27
C LEU A 53 21.20 7.02 -0.88
N GLY A 54 21.19 5.81 -0.31
CA GLY A 54 22.40 5.11 0.09
C GLY A 54 23.33 4.75 -1.08
N ARG A 55 22.77 4.62 -2.29
CA ARG A 55 23.55 4.36 -3.52
C ARG A 55 23.90 5.61 -4.32
N ALA A 56 23.36 6.77 -3.93
CA ALA A 56 23.58 8.01 -4.67
C ALA A 56 25.05 8.43 -4.61
N ARG A 57 25.63 8.71 -5.78
CA ARG A 57 27.03 9.13 -5.93
C ARG A 57 27.16 10.60 -6.32
N THR A 58 26.05 11.28 -6.59
CA THR A 58 26.03 12.67 -7.02
C THR A 58 25.10 13.48 -6.11
N THR A 59 25.34 14.78 -6.05
CA THR A 59 24.47 15.70 -5.32
C THR A 59 23.06 15.70 -5.91
N GLU A 60 22.93 15.59 -7.23
CA GLU A 60 21.63 15.49 -7.91
C GLU A 60 20.84 14.25 -7.44
N GLY A 61 21.52 13.12 -7.25
CA GLY A 61 20.89 11.90 -6.71
C GLY A 61 20.39 12.08 -5.28
N VAL A 62 21.17 12.75 -4.44
CA VAL A 62 20.77 13.08 -3.06
C VAL A 62 19.57 14.02 -3.03
N ILE A 63 19.60 15.07 -3.86
CA ILE A 63 18.48 16.03 -4.00
C ILE A 63 17.20 15.28 -4.43
N ARG A 64 17.33 14.40 -5.41
CA ARG A 64 16.17 13.60 -5.89
C ARG A 64 15.58 12.72 -4.79
N ALA A 65 16.42 12.07 -3.99
CA ALA A 65 15.95 11.22 -2.89
C ALA A 65 15.18 12.02 -1.84
N TYR A 66 15.72 13.16 -1.40
CA TYR A 66 15.05 14.01 -0.42
C TYR A 66 13.78 14.66 -0.97
N ALA A 67 13.74 15.01 -2.26
CA ALA A 67 12.52 15.48 -2.90
C ALA A 67 11.43 14.40 -2.89
N LYS A 68 11.81 13.13 -3.09
CA LYS A 68 10.87 12.00 -3.00
C LYS A 68 10.40 11.74 -1.58
N PHE A 69 11.26 11.85 -0.57
CA PHE A 69 10.85 11.76 0.83
C PHE A 69 9.79 12.81 1.15
N GLN A 70 10.01 14.03 0.71
CA GLN A 70 9.09 15.14 0.95
C GLN A 70 7.75 14.91 0.26
N LYS A 71 7.78 14.42 -0.99
CA LYS A 71 6.55 14.08 -1.73
C LYS A 71 5.77 12.94 -1.07
N ILE A 72 6.46 11.88 -0.63
CA ILE A 72 5.83 10.77 0.08
C ILE A 72 5.16 11.27 1.36
N LEU A 73 5.84 12.11 2.13
CA LEU A 73 5.28 12.70 3.34
C LEU A 73 4.00 13.49 3.03
N ALA A 74 4.02 14.31 1.98
CA ALA A 74 2.86 15.11 1.56
C ALA A 74 1.69 14.21 1.10
N ASP A 75 1.98 13.21 0.27
CA ASP A 75 0.95 12.30 -0.27
C ASP A 75 0.25 11.52 0.85
N PHE A 76 1.02 10.97 1.80
CA PHE A 76 0.45 10.22 2.92
C PHE A 76 -0.25 11.14 3.92
N SER A 77 0.28 12.33 4.19
CA SER A 77 -0.38 13.31 5.08
C SER A 77 -1.73 13.77 4.55
N ALA A 78 -1.95 13.76 3.23
CA ALA A 78 -3.22 14.11 2.60
C ALA A 78 -4.21 12.94 2.53
N SER A 79 -3.83 11.74 3.00
CA SER A 79 -4.61 10.52 2.89
C SER A 79 -5.04 10.02 4.26
N GLN A 80 -6.05 9.14 4.29
CA GLN A 80 -6.42 8.43 5.51
C GLN A 80 -5.47 7.24 5.70
N ILE A 81 -4.72 7.24 6.79
CA ILE A 81 -3.72 6.21 7.08
C ILE A 81 -4.24 5.25 8.15
N LEU A 82 -4.12 3.95 7.89
CA LEU A 82 -4.40 2.93 8.90
C LEU A 82 -3.12 2.47 9.58
N PRO A 83 -3.13 2.42 10.92
CA PRO A 83 -1.98 1.94 11.69
C PRO A 83 -1.85 0.43 11.63
N PHE A 84 -0.66 -0.07 11.96
CA PHE A 84 -0.45 -1.47 12.33
C PHE A 84 -0.59 -1.57 13.85
N ASP A 85 -1.85 -1.65 14.29
CA ASP A 85 -2.22 -1.65 15.71
C ASP A 85 -2.25 -3.07 16.32
N GLN A 86 -2.70 -3.19 17.55
CA GLN A 86 -2.76 -4.49 18.23
C GLN A 86 -3.67 -5.48 17.50
N ALA A 87 -4.80 -5.03 16.97
CA ALA A 87 -5.72 -5.89 16.22
C ALA A 87 -5.06 -6.41 14.93
N ALA A 88 -4.34 -5.55 14.21
CA ALA A 88 -3.55 -5.96 13.03
C ALA A 88 -2.43 -6.93 13.43
N GLY A 89 -1.75 -6.68 14.54
CA GLY A 89 -0.71 -7.57 15.07
C GLY A 89 -1.24 -8.97 15.40
N ASN A 90 -2.41 -9.04 16.01
CA ASN A 90 -3.07 -10.32 16.33
C ASN A 90 -3.44 -11.08 15.05
N SER A 91 -3.99 -10.39 14.05
CA SER A 91 -4.29 -10.99 12.74
C SER A 91 -3.01 -11.47 12.04
N PHE A 92 -1.94 -10.69 12.11
CA PHE A 92 -0.65 -11.04 11.56
C PHE A 92 -0.09 -12.33 12.19
N ASP A 93 -0.13 -12.44 13.51
CA ASP A 93 0.33 -13.63 14.22
C ASP A 93 -0.50 -14.87 13.83
N SER A 94 -1.81 -14.71 13.69
CA SER A 94 -2.70 -15.78 13.22
C SER A 94 -2.33 -16.24 11.81
N LEU A 95 -2.09 -15.31 10.89
CA LEU A 95 -1.67 -15.66 9.51
C LEU A 95 -0.32 -16.36 9.47
N ARG A 96 0.63 -15.92 10.28
CA ARG A 96 1.94 -16.58 10.39
C ARG A 96 1.79 -18.01 10.91
N SER A 97 0.95 -18.25 11.89
CA SER A 97 0.71 -19.59 12.42
C SER A 97 0.08 -20.53 11.38
N GLN A 98 -0.67 -19.98 10.43
CA GLN A 98 -1.24 -20.71 9.30
C GLN A 98 -0.22 -20.96 8.17
N ARG A 99 1.01 -20.48 8.31
CA ARG A 99 2.10 -20.65 7.35
C ARG A 99 1.75 -20.11 5.95
N ILE A 100 1.07 -18.97 5.88
CA ILE A 100 0.75 -18.33 4.62
C ILE A 100 2.05 -17.84 3.97
N ARG A 101 2.30 -18.26 2.71
CA ARG A 101 3.50 -17.88 1.95
C ARG A 101 3.25 -16.56 1.24
N LEU A 102 3.53 -15.48 1.94
CA LEU A 102 3.39 -14.11 1.46
C LEU A 102 4.58 -13.30 1.97
N ALA A 103 5.05 -12.34 1.18
CA ALA A 103 6.09 -11.42 1.63
C ALA A 103 5.64 -10.71 2.92
N THR A 104 6.58 -10.44 3.83
CA THR A 104 6.26 -9.93 5.16
C THR A 104 5.46 -8.63 5.12
N MET A 105 5.81 -7.69 4.23
CA MET A 105 5.09 -6.42 4.09
C MET A 105 3.65 -6.66 3.60
N ASP A 106 3.48 -7.52 2.59
CA ASP A 106 2.14 -7.87 2.09
C ASP A 106 1.29 -8.55 3.16
N LEU A 107 1.90 -9.42 3.96
CA LEU A 107 1.22 -10.08 5.07
C LEU A 107 0.75 -9.07 6.13
N ARG A 108 1.54 -8.04 6.40
CA ARG A 108 1.16 -6.94 7.30
C ARG A 108 0.00 -6.13 6.74
N ILE A 109 0.00 -5.84 5.45
CA ILE A 109 -1.13 -5.15 4.78
C ILE A 109 -2.40 -6.01 4.87
N ALA A 110 -2.30 -7.30 4.56
CA ALA A 110 -3.40 -8.25 4.68
C ALA A 110 -3.95 -8.30 6.11
N ALA A 111 -3.08 -8.28 7.12
CA ALA A 111 -3.46 -8.29 8.52
C ALA A 111 -4.25 -7.04 8.92
N ILE A 112 -3.86 -5.86 8.44
CA ILE A 112 -4.63 -4.62 8.66
C ILE A 112 -6.03 -4.77 8.05
N ALA A 113 -6.12 -5.22 6.80
CA ALA A 113 -7.41 -5.37 6.11
C ALA A 113 -8.33 -6.38 6.81
N LEU A 114 -7.80 -7.54 7.19
CA LEU A 114 -8.59 -8.56 7.90
C LEU A 114 -9.11 -8.05 9.24
N SER A 115 -8.28 -7.34 10.00
CA SER A 115 -8.66 -6.83 11.32
C SER A 115 -9.81 -5.81 11.26
N ARG A 116 -10.07 -5.23 10.09
CA ARG A 116 -11.09 -4.20 9.87
C ARG A 116 -12.16 -4.58 8.85
N GLY A 117 -12.10 -5.80 8.30
CA GLY A 117 -13.08 -6.27 7.31
C GLY A 117 -13.04 -5.48 6.00
N MET A 118 -11.86 -5.06 5.56
CA MET A 118 -11.68 -4.22 4.37
C MET A 118 -11.31 -5.04 3.14
N ILE A 119 -11.64 -4.51 1.97
CA ILE A 119 -11.23 -5.05 0.68
C ILE A 119 -9.86 -4.45 0.34
N VAL A 120 -8.88 -5.30 -0.02
CA VAL A 120 -7.57 -4.85 -0.49
C VAL A 120 -7.62 -4.60 -1.99
N LEU A 121 -7.22 -3.40 -2.40
CA LEU A 121 -7.04 -3.05 -3.82
C LEU A 121 -5.57 -3.27 -4.18
N THR A 122 -5.31 -4.27 -5.02
CA THR A 122 -3.95 -4.68 -5.39
C THR A 122 -3.91 -5.27 -6.79
N ARG A 123 -2.78 -5.10 -7.48
CA ARG A 123 -2.50 -5.82 -8.73
C ARG A 123 -1.99 -7.24 -8.46
N ASN A 124 -1.52 -7.51 -7.26
CA ASN A 124 -0.95 -8.80 -6.86
C ASN A 124 -2.04 -9.75 -6.33
N LEU A 125 -3.08 -9.98 -7.14
CA LEU A 125 -4.20 -10.86 -6.77
C LEU A 125 -3.73 -12.27 -6.44
N ARG A 126 -2.76 -12.79 -7.17
CA ARG A 126 -2.22 -14.15 -6.99
C ARG A 126 -1.79 -14.38 -5.55
N ASP A 127 -1.00 -13.46 -5.00
CA ASP A 127 -0.43 -13.65 -3.66
C ASP A 127 -1.45 -13.32 -2.57
N PHE A 128 -2.18 -12.21 -2.68
CA PHE A 128 -3.16 -11.84 -1.64
C PHE A 128 -4.33 -12.81 -1.54
N ARG A 129 -4.69 -13.51 -2.62
CA ARG A 129 -5.73 -14.56 -2.59
C ARG A 129 -5.33 -15.78 -1.76
N LYS A 130 -4.06 -15.94 -1.40
CA LYS A 130 -3.60 -16.98 -0.48
C LYS A 130 -4.08 -16.75 0.95
N VAL A 131 -4.51 -15.55 1.29
CA VAL A 131 -4.94 -15.17 2.64
C VAL A 131 -6.40 -15.55 2.83
N PRO A 132 -6.71 -16.51 3.74
CA PRO A 132 -8.10 -16.93 3.95
C PRO A 132 -8.97 -15.78 4.46
N GLY A 133 -10.15 -15.63 3.86
CA GLY A 133 -11.13 -14.62 4.26
C GLY A 133 -10.86 -13.21 3.78
N LEU A 134 -9.74 -12.96 3.10
CA LEU A 134 -9.40 -11.65 2.56
C LEU A 134 -10.10 -11.43 1.22
N GLN A 135 -10.81 -10.33 1.08
CA GLN A 135 -11.36 -9.87 -0.18
C GLN A 135 -10.34 -8.99 -0.90
N VAL A 136 -10.10 -9.28 -2.16
CA VAL A 136 -9.10 -8.57 -2.98
C VAL A 136 -9.64 -8.27 -4.36
N GLU A 137 -9.35 -7.07 -4.85
CA GLU A 137 -9.75 -6.62 -6.19
C GLU A 137 -8.60 -5.86 -6.85
N ASP A 138 -8.52 -5.95 -8.18
CA ASP A 138 -7.66 -5.11 -9.00
C ASP A 138 -8.52 -4.09 -9.76
N TRP A 139 -8.33 -2.82 -9.45
CA TRP A 139 -9.09 -1.73 -10.08
C TRP A 139 -8.32 -1.05 -11.22
N THR A 140 -7.18 -1.60 -11.61
CA THR A 140 -6.34 -1.07 -12.70
C THR A 140 -6.61 -1.73 -14.05
N VAL A 141 -7.43 -2.75 -14.06
CA VAL A 141 -7.80 -3.52 -15.28
C VAL A 141 -9.23 -3.25 -15.73
#